data_b5276286a46c2eef8a2b9809365ac6ce
#
_entry.id   b5276286a46c2eef8a2b9809365ac6ce
#
_cell.length_a   1.000
_cell.length_b   1.000
_cell.length_c   1.000
_cell.angle_alpha   90.00
_cell.angle_beta   90.00
_cell.angle_gamma   90.00
#
_symmetry.space_group_name_H-M   'P 1'
#
loop_
_entity.id
_entity.type
_entity.pdbx_description
1 polymer ?
#
loop_
_entity_poly.entity_id
_entity_poly.type
_entity_poly.pdbx_seq_one_letter_code
_entity_poly.pdbx_strand_id
1 'polypeptide(L)'
;MIAVIGAGVIGSAVACALALEGRRVLLIDRDAPGEAGASFGNAGHIATELLEPLPSPGMLFGFWRLLTAFEGPLHIPVRRVPAFLPWATRFASAAFRREANTVHLAPFVRPAADALDSMLRDIGRPDLLQRRGHYELWLNRGAHRRAAAQARAMEKLEVPTAPAPADLLDTARRAARANEIAGLWYPKCAHVVDPLEVVRAFAATAAQHGASVVRRNVRSLVTRGESIEVVSGTDTIVVSHAVICTGAWSAELLRPFGLAIPLEAARGYHVEMPGAIPLIDAPILYQDQNTFVTPMTGRLRSTSFMDFGGLDSPADPRHPAQLRRTLIALGYPADALQGSWVGPRPVLPDYLPAIGRVADTPNVLYAFGHQHIGLTLSAMTARTVADLVAARAPAPSVAAFDLRRFS
;
A
#
# COMPACT_ATOMS: atom_id res chain seq x y z
N MET A 1 27.87 -4.41 6.66
CA MET A 1 26.75 -3.55 7.08
C MET A 1 25.82 -3.37 5.89
N ILE A 2 24.52 -3.46 6.11
CA ILE A 2 23.48 -3.32 5.08
C ILE A 2 22.74 -2.01 5.33
N ALA A 3 22.68 -1.11 4.34
CA ALA A 3 21.85 0.08 4.42
C ALA A 3 20.46 -0.21 3.88
N VAL A 4 19.42 0.05 4.65
CA VAL A 4 18.00 0.07 4.21
C VAL A 4 17.59 1.55 4.11
N ILE A 5 17.28 2.00 2.91
CA ILE A 5 17.01 3.40 2.59
C ILE A 5 15.50 3.57 2.41
N GLY A 6 14.89 4.37 3.29
CA GLY A 6 13.45 4.53 3.43
C GLY A 6 12.90 3.77 4.64
N ALA A 7 12.40 4.49 5.64
CA ALA A 7 11.82 3.94 6.87
C ALA A 7 10.27 3.94 6.86
N GLY A 8 9.66 3.78 5.68
CA GLY A 8 8.26 3.42 5.54
C GLY A 8 8.01 1.95 5.97
N VAL A 9 6.80 1.45 5.83
CA VAL A 9 6.43 0.10 6.27
C VAL A 9 7.31 -1.00 5.65
N ILE A 10 7.69 -0.85 4.38
CA ILE A 10 8.53 -1.83 3.69
C ILE A 10 9.95 -1.81 4.26
N GLY A 11 10.59 -0.64 4.31
CA GLY A 11 11.98 -0.55 4.79
C GLY A 11 12.11 -0.88 6.27
N SER A 12 11.16 -0.50 7.11
CA SER A 12 11.16 -0.86 8.54
C SER A 12 10.97 -2.37 8.74
N ALA A 13 10.09 -3.02 7.97
CA ALA A 13 9.93 -4.47 8.01
C ALA A 13 11.18 -5.20 7.51
N VAL A 14 11.81 -4.72 6.43
CA VAL A 14 13.08 -5.26 5.91
C VAL A 14 14.21 -5.11 6.95
N ALA A 15 14.35 -3.93 7.55
CA ALA A 15 15.36 -3.70 8.59
C ALA A 15 15.15 -4.60 9.80
N CYS A 16 13.88 -4.79 10.22
CA CYS A 16 13.51 -5.69 11.30
C CYS A 16 13.90 -7.14 10.97
N ALA A 17 13.52 -7.67 9.81
CA ALA A 17 13.83 -9.05 9.42
C ALA A 17 15.35 -9.29 9.34
N LEU A 18 16.11 -8.38 8.76
CA LEU A 18 17.56 -8.48 8.68
C LEU A 18 18.24 -8.40 10.05
N ALA A 19 17.75 -7.54 10.95
CA ALA A 19 18.30 -7.40 12.30
C ALA A 19 18.00 -8.66 13.15
N LEU A 20 16.82 -9.24 13.03
CA LEU A 20 16.47 -10.52 13.68
C LEU A 20 17.35 -11.69 13.19
N GLU A 21 17.83 -11.64 11.93
CA GLU A 21 18.84 -12.57 11.41
C GLU A 21 20.28 -12.25 11.87
N GLY A 22 20.49 -11.30 12.78
CA GLY A 22 21.80 -10.89 13.29
C GLY A 22 22.64 -10.08 12.32
N ARG A 23 22.02 -9.51 11.25
CA ARG A 23 22.75 -8.66 10.29
C ARG A 23 22.99 -7.27 10.87
N ARG A 24 24.16 -6.67 10.57
CA ARG A 24 24.41 -5.27 10.89
C ARG A 24 23.63 -4.37 9.92
N VAL A 25 22.59 -3.72 10.40
CA VAL A 25 21.66 -2.90 9.61
C VAL A 25 21.81 -1.43 9.95
N LEU A 26 21.71 -0.58 8.92
CA LEU A 26 21.58 0.87 9.02
C LEU A 26 20.28 1.27 8.32
N LEU A 27 19.23 1.63 9.08
CA LEU A 27 17.97 2.15 8.56
C LEU A 27 18.08 3.67 8.42
N ILE A 28 17.89 4.16 7.19
CA ILE A 28 18.07 5.58 6.86
C ILE A 28 16.79 6.14 6.26
N ASP A 29 16.30 7.24 6.79
CA ASP A 29 15.25 8.05 6.18
C ASP A 29 15.51 9.54 6.45
N ARG A 30 14.92 10.42 5.67
CA ARG A 30 14.91 11.86 5.92
C ARG A 30 14.06 12.25 7.12
N ASP A 31 13.03 11.45 7.43
CA ASP A 31 12.07 11.66 8.51
C ASP A 31 12.16 10.51 9.54
N ALA A 32 11.46 10.61 10.66
CA ALA A 32 11.36 9.52 11.61
C ALA A 32 10.56 8.34 11.00
N PRO A 33 10.78 7.08 11.45
CA PRO A 33 10.13 5.92 10.87
C PRO A 33 8.61 6.06 10.78
N GLY A 34 8.09 5.94 9.56
CA GLY A 34 6.67 5.99 9.27
C GLY A 34 6.04 7.38 9.17
N GLU A 35 6.74 8.45 9.51
CA GLU A 35 6.17 9.82 9.54
C GLU A 35 6.03 10.43 8.14
N ALA A 36 6.73 9.90 7.15
CA ALA A 36 6.64 10.35 5.77
C ALA A 36 6.03 9.30 4.84
N GLY A 37 5.71 9.73 3.61
CA GLY A 37 5.25 8.86 2.55
C GLY A 37 3.87 8.25 2.79
N ALA A 38 3.57 7.14 2.09
CA ALA A 38 2.25 6.54 2.08
C ALA A 38 1.92 5.71 3.33
N SER A 39 2.91 5.38 4.17
CA SER A 39 2.71 4.48 5.32
C SER A 39 1.92 5.12 6.45
N PHE A 40 2.18 6.39 6.76
CA PHE A 40 1.49 7.14 7.82
C PHE A 40 -0.02 7.13 7.67
N GLY A 41 -0.51 7.50 6.51
CA GLY A 41 -1.94 7.68 6.24
C GLY A 41 -2.60 6.47 5.59
N ASN A 42 -1.99 5.28 5.68
CA ASN A 42 -2.56 4.05 5.13
C ASN A 42 -3.92 3.73 5.75
N ALA A 43 -4.79 3.06 4.97
CA ALA A 43 -6.11 2.64 5.43
C ALA A 43 -6.08 1.58 6.55
N GLY A 44 -4.93 0.98 6.83
CA GLY A 44 -4.80 -0.07 7.85
C GLY A 44 -5.36 -1.44 7.43
N HIS A 45 -5.95 -1.53 6.24
CA HIS A 45 -6.52 -2.77 5.72
C HIS A 45 -5.42 -3.74 5.23
N ILE A 46 -5.53 -5.02 5.60
CA ILE A 46 -4.70 -6.12 5.13
C ILE A 46 -5.52 -6.91 4.11
N ALA A 47 -5.30 -6.56 2.86
CA ALA A 47 -6.12 -6.90 1.71
C ALA A 47 -5.68 -8.24 1.09
N THR A 48 -6.12 -9.36 1.64
CA THR A 48 -5.84 -10.71 1.10
C THR A 48 -6.76 -11.10 -0.06
N GLU A 49 -7.81 -10.33 -0.30
CA GLU A 49 -8.75 -10.47 -1.41
C GLU A 49 -8.24 -9.87 -2.72
N LEU A 50 -7.28 -8.96 -2.66
CA LEU A 50 -6.75 -8.25 -3.83
C LEU A 50 -5.68 -9.09 -4.56
N LEU A 51 -6.09 -10.23 -5.07
CA LEU A 51 -5.23 -11.18 -5.77
C LEU A 51 -4.91 -10.77 -7.20
N GLU A 52 -5.77 -9.95 -7.80
CA GLU A 52 -5.63 -9.48 -9.18
C GLU A 52 -5.08 -8.04 -9.23
N PRO A 53 -4.18 -7.74 -10.18
CA PRO A 53 -3.80 -6.37 -10.47
C PRO A 53 -5.01 -5.50 -10.86
N LEU A 54 -4.95 -4.22 -10.51
CA LEU A 54 -6.03 -3.27 -10.78
C LEU A 54 -6.33 -3.08 -12.28
N PRO A 55 -5.33 -3.00 -13.19
CA PRO A 55 -5.59 -2.85 -14.61
C PRO A 55 -6.47 -3.99 -15.12
N SER A 56 -7.61 -3.65 -15.74
CA SER A 56 -8.52 -4.61 -16.36
C SER A 56 -9.19 -4.01 -17.59
N PRO A 57 -9.56 -4.83 -18.59
CA PRO A 57 -10.29 -4.32 -19.76
C PRO A 57 -11.59 -3.59 -19.38
N GLY A 58 -12.34 -4.12 -18.42
CA GLY A 58 -13.58 -3.49 -17.92
C GLY A 58 -13.35 -2.11 -17.33
N MET A 59 -12.23 -1.92 -16.60
CA MET A 59 -11.84 -0.62 -16.05
C MET A 59 -11.50 0.38 -17.15
N LEU A 60 -10.83 -0.04 -18.23
CA LEU A 60 -10.49 0.84 -19.35
C LEU A 60 -11.76 1.37 -20.04
N PHE A 61 -12.77 0.53 -20.25
CA PHE A 61 -14.05 0.97 -20.83
C PHE A 61 -14.86 1.87 -19.90
N GLY A 62 -14.72 1.70 -18.57
CA GLY A 62 -15.39 2.50 -17.54
C GLY A 62 -14.59 3.70 -17.02
N PHE A 63 -13.41 3.95 -17.54
CA PHE A 63 -12.43 4.91 -17.02
C PHE A 63 -13.00 6.31 -16.75
N TRP A 64 -13.83 6.85 -17.65
CA TRP A 64 -14.43 8.18 -17.50
C TRP A 64 -15.29 8.31 -16.23
N ARG A 65 -15.91 7.22 -15.76
CA ARG A 65 -16.72 7.21 -14.52
C ARG A 65 -15.87 7.31 -13.25
N LEU A 66 -14.58 7.01 -13.35
CA LEU A 66 -13.65 7.08 -12.24
C LEU A 66 -13.09 8.49 -12.04
N LEU A 67 -13.20 9.37 -13.04
CA LEU A 67 -12.65 10.72 -12.95
C LEU A 67 -13.41 11.57 -11.93
N THR A 68 -12.68 12.39 -11.17
CA THR A 68 -13.26 13.34 -10.20
C THR A 68 -14.16 14.39 -10.84
N ALA A 69 -13.99 14.68 -12.14
CA ALA A 69 -14.91 15.52 -12.90
C ALA A 69 -16.35 14.96 -12.90
N PHE A 70 -16.51 13.65 -12.64
CA PHE A 70 -17.78 12.94 -12.51
C PHE A 70 -17.95 12.35 -11.11
N GLU A 71 -17.40 13.02 -10.08
CA GLU A 71 -17.42 12.61 -8.67
C GLU A 71 -16.70 11.27 -8.36
N GLY A 72 -15.93 10.75 -9.30
CA GLY A 72 -15.14 9.54 -9.10
C GLY A 72 -13.88 9.78 -8.25
N PRO A 73 -13.18 8.69 -7.84
CA PRO A 73 -12.01 8.78 -6.97
C PRO A 73 -10.70 9.12 -7.71
N LEU A 74 -10.70 9.16 -9.06
CA LEU A 74 -9.51 9.33 -9.87
C LEU A 74 -9.34 10.79 -10.32
N HIS A 75 -8.22 11.41 -9.98
CA HIS A 75 -7.85 12.74 -10.39
C HIS A 75 -6.56 12.75 -11.22
N ILE A 76 -6.62 13.30 -12.43
CA ILE A 76 -5.47 13.54 -13.30
C ILE A 76 -5.51 15.00 -13.70
N PRO A 77 -4.65 15.87 -13.15
CA PRO A 77 -4.58 17.28 -13.55
C PRO A 77 -4.24 17.40 -15.04
N VAL A 78 -4.96 18.26 -15.76
CA VAL A 78 -4.78 18.45 -17.22
C VAL A 78 -3.32 18.72 -17.58
N ARG A 79 -2.63 19.54 -16.79
CA ARG A 79 -1.19 19.85 -16.96
C ARG A 79 -0.27 18.63 -16.86
N ARG A 80 -0.71 17.56 -16.18
CA ARG A 80 0.06 16.32 -16.01
C ARG A 80 -0.17 15.29 -17.12
N VAL A 81 -1.23 15.45 -17.91
CA VAL A 81 -1.62 14.47 -18.95
C VAL A 81 -0.46 14.10 -19.88
N PRO A 82 0.33 15.05 -20.45
CA PRO A 82 1.44 14.68 -21.33
C PRO A 82 2.51 13.81 -20.65
N ALA A 83 2.88 14.14 -19.42
CA ALA A 83 3.87 13.38 -18.66
C ALA A 83 3.33 12.04 -18.12
N PHE A 84 2.03 11.95 -17.89
CA PHE A 84 1.34 10.76 -17.41
C PHE A 84 1.04 9.74 -18.53
N LEU A 85 0.94 10.19 -19.78
CA LEU A 85 0.54 9.35 -20.91
C LEU A 85 1.42 8.10 -21.12
N PRO A 86 2.78 8.16 -21.01
CA PRO A 86 3.61 6.96 -21.15
C PRO A 86 3.33 5.90 -20.07
N TRP A 87 3.00 6.33 -18.85
CA TRP A 87 2.58 5.42 -17.79
C TRP A 87 1.19 4.84 -18.09
N ALA A 88 0.24 5.69 -18.51
CA ALA A 88 -1.13 5.29 -18.80
C ALA A 88 -1.21 4.27 -19.95
N THR A 89 -0.38 4.40 -20.97
CA THR A 89 -0.32 3.43 -22.08
C THR A 89 0.20 2.07 -21.61
N ARG A 90 1.21 2.03 -20.74
CA ARG A 90 1.68 0.79 -20.12
C ARG A 90 0.62 0.17 -19.19
N PHE A 91 -0.09 0.99 -18.43
CA PHE A 91 -1.20 0.54 -17.60
C PHE A 91 -2.33 -0.08 -18.44
N ALA A 92 -2.69 0.56 -19.56
CA ALA A 92 -3.69 0.01 -20.48
C ALA A 92 -3.22 -1.32 -21.11
N SER A 93 -1.95 -1.42 -21.50
CA SER A 93 -1.36 -2.68 -21.99
C SER A 93 -1.38 -3.77 -20.93
N ALA A 94 -1.08 -3.44 -19.66
CA ALA A 94 -1.07 -4.39 -18.55
C ALA A 94 -2.47 -4.98 -18.27
N ALA A 95 -3.54 -4.24 -18.61
CA ALA A 95 -4.91 -4.74 -18.46
C ALA A 95 -5.17 -6.04 -19.24
N PHE A 96 -4.50 -6.22 -20.39
CA PHE A 96 -4.60 -7.43 -21.21
C PHE A 96 -3.67 -8.57 -20.73
N ARG A 97 -2.81 -8.30 -19.73
CA ARG A 97 -1.95 -9.29 -19.09
C ARG A 97 -2.40 -9.59 -17.65
N ARG A 98 -3.61 -9.17 -17.27
CA ARG A 98 -4.10 -9.28 -15.90
C ARG A 98 -4.01 -10.70 -15.36
N GLU A 99 -4.47 -11.71 -16.12
CA GLU A 99 -4.41 -13.12 -15.70
C GLU A 99 -2.97 -13.59 -15.45
N ALA A 100 -2.07 -13.31 -16.38
CA ALA A 100 -0.65 -13.65 -16.23
C ALA A 100 -0.04 -12.97 -14.99
N ASN A 101 -0.35 -11.70 -14.76
CA ASN A 101 0.14 -10.97 -13.59
C ASN A 101 -0.49 -11.50 -12.28
N THR A 102 -1.74 -11.99 -12.32
CA THR A 102 -2.41 -12.62 -11.17
C THR A 102 -1.68 -13.89 -10.73
N VAL A 103 -1.19 -14.71 -11.66
CA VAL A 103 -0.42 -15.93 -11.34
C VAL A 103 0.83 -15.60 -10.49
N HIS A 104 1.40 -14.42 -10.67
CA HIS A 104 2.57 -13.96 -9.89
C HIS A 104 2.18 -13.26 -8.59
N LEU A 105 1.12 -12.45 -8.62
CA LEU A 105 0.70 -11.64 -7.47
C LEU A 105 -0.02 -12.47 -6.41
N ALA A 106 -0.96 -13.33 -6.80
CA ALA A 106 -1.81 -14.07 -5.88
C ALA A 106 -1.05 -14.93 -4.87
N PRO A 107 0.01 -15.69 -5.24
CA PRO A 107 0.81 -16.44 -4.27
C PRO A 107 1.52 -15.57 -3.24
N PHE A 108 1.74 -14.30 -3.56
CA PHE A 108 2.38 -13.34 -2.66
C PHE A 108 1.38 -12.64 -1.73
N VAL A 109 0.13 -12.43 -2.20
CA VAL A 109 -0.95 -11.78 -1.43
C VAL A 109 -1.68 -12.77 -0.50
N ARG A 110 -1.99 -14.00 -0.97
CA ARG A 110 -2.78 -14.98 -0.19
C ARG A 110 -2.25 -15.22 1.23
N PRO A 111 -0.94 -15.44 1.47
CA PRO A 111 -0.41 -15.68 2.80
C PRO A 111 -0.07 -14.40 3.57
N ALA A 112 -0.33 -13.22 3.02
CA ALA A 112 0.20 -11.96 3.55
C ALA A 112 -0.29 -11.62 4.97
N ALA A 113 -1.56 -11.91 5.28
CA ALA A 113 -2.10 -11.69 6.63
C ALA A 113 -1.46 -12.62 7.66
N ASP A 114 -1.24 -13.89 7.30
CA ASP A 114 -0.59 -14.86 8.18
C ASP A 114 0.90 -14.54 8.36
N ALA A 115 1.56 -14.10 7.29
CA ALA A 115 2.96 -13.66 7.35
C ALA A 115 3.14 -12.42 8.24
N LEU A 116 2.22 -11.45 8.15
CA LEU A 116 2.25 -10.26 9.01
C LEU A 116 1.94 -10.63 10.47
N ASP A 117 0.94 -11.49 10.72
CA ASP A 117 0.63 -11.98 12.07
C ASP A 117 1.84 -12.68 12.70
N SER A 118 2.49 -13.59 11.95
CA SER A 118 3.73 -14.24 12.40
C SER A 118 4.81 -13.22 12.77
N MET A 119 5.09 -12.29 11.86
CA MET A 119 6.12 -11.27 12.10
C MET A 119 5.81 -10.38 13.30
N LEU A 120 4.54 -10.00 13.50
CA LEU A 120 4.13 -9.22 14.67
C LEU A 120 4.22 -10.02 15.97
N ARG A 121 3.93 -11.34 15.96
CA ARG A 121 4.14 -12.23 17.11
C ARG A 121 5.63 -12.37 17.44
N ASP A 122 6.48 -12.55 16.43
CA ASP A 122 7.92 -12.70 16.60
C ASP A 122 8.55 -11.47 17.28
N ILE A 123 7.98 -10.28 17.08
CA ILE A 123 8.43 -9.04 17.72
C ILE A 123 7.62 -8.69 18.99
N GLY A 124 6.76 -9.58 19.48
CA GLY A 124 5.96 -9.38 20.70
C GLY A 124 4.82 -8.36 20.58
N ARG A 125 4.35 -8.06 19.35
CA ARG A 125 3.29 -7.07 19.08
C ARG A 125 2.09 -7.65 18.31
N PRO A 126 1.52 -8.81 18.72
CA PRO A 126 0.32 -9.37 18.07
C PRO A 126 -0.92 -8.47 18.23
N ASP A 127 -0.91 -7.56 19.22
CA ASP A 127 -1.96 -6.59 19.52
C ASP A 127 -2.23 -5.63 18.34
N LEU A 128 -1.24 -5.41 17.48
CA LEU A 128 -1.34 -4.48 16.37
C LEU A 128 -2.21 -5.00 15.21
N LEU A 129 -2.49 -6.30 15.11
CA LEU A 129 -3.30 -6.91 14.06
C LEU A 129 -4.63 -7.41 14.57
N GLN A 130 -5.71 -7.04 13.91
CA GLN A 130 -7.08 -7.50 14.18
C GLN A 130 -7.57 -8.37 13.02
N ARG A 131 -7.83 -9.64 13.29
CA ARG A 131 -8.29 -10.63 12.28
C ARG A 131 -9.82 -10.72 12.25
N ARG A 132 -10.48 -9.60 11.95
CA ARG A 132 -11.95 -9.49 11.93
C ARG A 132 -12.55 -9.50 10.53
N GLY A 133 -11.69 -9.69 9.51
CA GLY A 133 -12.13 -9.55 8.13
C GLY A 133 -12.32 -8.10 7.71
N HIS A 134 -13.05 -7.94 6.61
CA HIS A 134 -13.52 -6.63 6.16
C HIS A 134 -14.89 -6.76 5.46
N TYR A 135 -15.63 -5.67 5.35
CA TYR A 135 -16.92 -5.62 4.69
C TYR A 135 -16.84 -4.78 3.41
N GLU A 136 -17.48 -5.26 2.35
CA GLU A 136 -17.82 -4.45 1.18
C GLU A 136 -19.32 -4.21 1.14
N LEU A 137 -19.72 -2.95 1.05
CA LEU A 137 -21.12 -2.55 1.02
C LEU A 137 -21.47 -1.84 -0.29
N TRP A 138 -22.59 -2.23 -0.88
CA TRP A 138 -23.22 -1.56 -2.02
C TRP A 138 -24.53 -0.94 -1.56
N LEU A 139 -24.71 0.33 -1.91
CA LEU A 139 -25.92 1.09 -1.62
C LEU A 139 -26.67 1.38 -2.92
N ASN A 140 -27.95 1.67 -2.82
CA ASN A 140 -28.79 2.09 -3.93
C ASN A 140 -29.14 0.95 -4.91
N ARG A 141 -29.85 1.33 -5.97
CA ARG A 141 -30.44 0.41 -6.92
C ARG A 141 -29.44 -0.61 -7.48
N GLY A 142 -29.79 -1.86 -7.35
CA GLY A 142 -29.01 -3.00 -7.85
C GLY A 142 -27.87 -3.43 -6.93
N ALA A 143 -27.88 -3.04 -5.66
CA ALA A 143 -26.89 -3.43 -4.66
C ALA A 143 -26.73 -4.95 -4.59
N HIS A 144 -27.83 -5.69 -4.46
CA HIS A 144 -27.82 -7.17 -4.41
C HIS A 144 -27.21 -7.81 -5.65
N ARG A 145 -27.52 -7.27 -6.85
CA ARG A 145 -26.93 -7.78 -8.10
C ARG A 145 -25.42 -7.56 -8.15
N ARG A 146 -24.94 -6.39 -7.70
CA ARG A 146 -23.48 -6.08 -7.65
C ARG A 146 -22.77 -6.95 -6.63
N ALA A 147 -23.31 -7.07 -5.44
CA ALA A 147 -22.76 -7.94 -4.40
C ALA A 147 -22.70 -9.41 -4.86
N ALA A 148 -23.77 -9.93 -5.49
CA ALA A 148 -23.77 -11.28 -6.04
C ALA A 148 -22.77 -11.46 -7.19
N ALA A 149 -22.57 -10.44 -8.03
CA ALA A 149 -21.54 -10.49 -9.07
C ALA A 149 -20.13 -10.52 -8.49
N GLN A 150 -19.87 -9.72 -7.45
CA GLN A 150 -18.60 -9.72 -6.73
C GLN A 150 -18.34 -11.06 -6.03
N ALA A 151 -19.33 -11.63 -5.35
CA ALA A 151 -19.20 -12.94 -4.71
C ALA A 151 -18.79 -14.03 -5.72
N ARG A 152 -19.42 -14.07 -6.90
CA ARG A 152 -19.02 -15.01 -7.98
C ARG A 152 -17.61 -14.73 -8.52
N ALA A 153 -17.19 -13.48 -8.58
CA ALA A 153 -15.83 -13.15 -8.99
C ALA A 153 -14.79 -13.64 -7.96
N MET A 154 -15.09 -13.48 -6.68
CA MET A 154 -14.24 -13.96 -5.59
C MET A 154 -14.18 -15.50 -5.51
N GLU A 155 -15.30 -16.17 -5.77
CA GLU A 155 -15.37 -17.64 -5.83
C GLU A 155 -14.39 -18.18 -6.91
N LYS A 156 -14.34 -17.56 -8.08
CA LYS A 156 -13.39 -17.94 -9.15
C LYS A 156 -11.91 -17.78 -8.74
N LEU A 157 -11.65 -16.87 -7.83
CA LEU A 157 -10.33 -16.62 -7.27
C LEU A 157 -10.07 -17.42 -5.99
N GLU A 158 -11.00 -18.29 -5.59
CA GLU A 158 -10.94 -19.03 -4.33
C GLU A 158 -10.77 -18.11 -3.10
N VAL A 159 -11.34 -16.91 -3.16
CA VAL A 159 -11.40 -15.97 -2.03
C VAL A 159 -12.71 -16.21 -1.28
N PRO A 160 -12.66 -16.66 -0.02
CA PRO A 160 -13.87 -16.93 0.74
C PRO A 160 -14.62 -15.63 1.05
N THR A 161 -15.92 -15.62 0.80
CA THR A 161 -16.82 -14.53 1.16
C THR A 161 -18.09 -15.08 1.78
N ALA A 162 -18.76 -14.27 2.59
CA ALA A 162 -20.07 -14.56 3.14
C ALA A 162 -20.94 -13.27 3.08
N PRO A 163 -22.27 -13.36 3.19
CA PRO A 163 -23.11 -12.18 3.35
C PRO A 163 -22.70 -11.39 4.59
N ALA A 164 -22.69 -10.07 4.48
CA ALA A 164 -22.47 -9.19 5.64
C ALA A 164 -23.62 -9.35 6.66
N PRO A 165 -23.36 -9.17 7.99
CA PRO A 165 -24.38 -9.28 9.04
C PRO A 165 -25.57 -8.36 8.81
N ALA A 166 -26.78 -8.85 9.09
CA ALA A 166 -28.01 -8.12 8.84
C ALA A 166 -28.12 -6.83 9.67
N ASP A 167 -27.67 -6.85 10.91
CA ASP A 167 -27.65 -5.69 11.82
C ASP A 167 -26.71 -4.59 11.32
N LEU A 168 -25.53 -4.94 10.78
CA LEU A 168 -24.64 -4.02 10.10
C LEU A 168 -25.31 -3.37 8.89
N LEU A 169 -25.92 -4.21 8.04
CA LEU A 169 -26.61 -3.73 6.83
C LEU A 169 -27.76 -2.78 7.19
N ASP A 170 -28.60 -3.15 8.16
CA ASP A 170 -29.71 -2.31 8.60
C ASP A 170 -29.26 -0.98 9.20
N THR A 171 -28.17 -1.02 9.96
CA THR A 171 -27.59 0.20 10.53
C THR A 171 -27.04 1.12 9.45
N ALA A 172 -26.24 0.60 8.52
CA ALA A 172 -25.71 1.37 7.41
C ALA A 172 -26.80 1.90 6.48
N ARG A 173 -27.84 1.09 6.19
CA ARG A 173 -28.98 1.49 5.38
C ARG A 173 -29.72 2.68 5.98
N ARG A 174 -30.02 2.64 7.30
CA ARG A 174 -30.68 3.73 8.00
C ARG A 174 -29.81 4.99 8.03
N ALA A 175 -28.52 4.86 8.35
CA ALA A 175 -27.59 5.96 8.43
C ALA A 175 -27.43 6.68 7.10
N ALA A 176 -27.23 5.95 6.02
CA ALA A 176 -27.08 6.48 4.66
C ALA A 176 -28.42 6.81 3.98
N ARG A 177 -29.56 6.55 4.63
CA ARG A 177 -30.92 6.70 4.04
C ARG A 177 -31.06 5.98 2.69
N ALA A 178 -30.40 4.84 2.56
CA ALA A 178 -30.39 4.08 1.32
C ALA A 178 -31.69 3.27 1.14
N ASN A 179 -32.18 3.22 -0.10
CA ASN A 179 -33.37 2.42 -0.44
C ASN A 179 -33.05 0.91 -0.49
N GLU A 180 -31.85 0.57 -0.87
CA GLU A 180 -31.36 -0.79 -1.02
C GLU A 180 -29.93 -0.89 -0.49
N ILE A 181 -29.58 -1.97 0.16
CA ILE A 181 -28.22 -2.27 0.60
C ILE A 181 -27.94 -3.77 0.48
N ALA A 182 -26.71 -4.10 0.11
CA ALA A 182 -26.17 -5.46 0.18
C ALA A 182 -24.70 -5.39 0.58
N GLY A 183 -24.19 -6.47 1.15
CA GLY A 183 -22.81 -6.50 1.57
C GLY A 183 -22.21 -7.90 1.58
N LEU A 184 -20.90 -7.94 1.44
CA LEU A 184 -20.07 -9.13 1.59
C LEU A 184 -19.11 -8.95 2.76
N TRP A 185 -18.83 -10.04 3.45
CA TRP A 185 -17.78 -10.16 4.45
C TRP A 185 -16.65 -11.04 3.91
N TYR A 186 -15.42 -10.59 4.08
CA TYR A 186 -14.18 -11.26 3.69
C TYR A 186 -13.42 -11.75 4.94
N PRO A 187 -13.64 -12.99 5.39
CA PRO A 187 -13.15 -13.49 6.68
C PRO A 187 -11.63 -13.60 6.78
N LYS A 188 -10.94 -13.73 5.65
CA LYS A 188 -9.47 -13.90 5.62
C LYS A 188 -8.70 -12.58 5.64
N CYS A 189 -9.37 -11.46 5.44
CA CYS A 189 -8.79 -10.13 5.58
C CYS A 189 -8.54 -9.79 7.06
N ALA A 190 -7.77 -8.76 7.26
CA ALA A 190 -7.46 -8.23 8.59
C ALA A 190 -7.30 -6.70 8.52
N HIS A 191 -7.07 -6.08 9.65
CA HIS A 191 -6.64 -4.69 9.69
C HIS A 191 -5.68 -4.45 10.85
N VAL A 192 -4.85 -3.43 10.75
CA VAL A 192 -4.01 -3.00 11.85
C VAL A 192 -4.68 -1.87 12.63
N VAL A 193 -4.47 -1.85 13.92
CA VAL A 193 -5.04 -0.83 14.82
C VAL A 193 -4.46 0.56 14.58
N ASP A 194 -3.24 0.64 14.06
CA ASP A 194 -2.59 1.85 13.58
C ASP A 194 -1.40 1.52 12.67
N PRO A 195 -1.40 1.93 11.39
CA PRO A 195 -0.27 1.69 10.49
C PRO A 195 1.06 2.29 10.97
N LEU A 196 1.02 3.46 11.63
CA LEU A 196 2.23 4.09 12.16
C LEU A 196 2.84 3.27 13.28
N GLU A 197 2.02 2.71 14.17
CA GLU A 197 2.51 1.85 15.27
C GLU A 197 3.15 0.56 14.74
N VAL A 198 2.66 0.00 13.64
CA VAL A 198 3.30 -1.15 12.98
C VAL A 198 4.70 -0.78 12.48
N VAL A 199 4.84 0.36 11.80
CA VAL A 199 6.15 0.83 11.30
C VAL A 199 7.12 1.09 12.46
N ARG A 200 6.64 1.75 13.51
CA ARG A 200 7.44 2.04 14.72
C ARG A 200 7.86 0.76 15.43
N ALA A 201 6.98 -0.23 15.54
CA ALA A 201 7.30 -1.52 16.14
C ALA A 201 8.42 -2.25 15.38
N PHE A 202 8.35 -2.29 14.03
CA PHE A 202 9.42 -2.86 13.21
C PHE A 202 10.74 -2.12 13.39
N ALA A 203 10.74 -0.78 13.32
CA ALA A 203 11.95 0.01 13.46
C ALA A 203 12.56 -0.10 14.89
N ALA A 204 11.72 -0.11 15.92
CA ALA A 204 12.15 -0.29 17.32
C ALA A 204 12.77 -1.67 17.53
N THR A 205 12.15 -2.73 17.01
CA THR A 205 12.70 -4.08 17.10
C THR A 205 14.03 -4.18 16.36
N ALA A 206 14.14 -3.60 15.17
CA ALA A 206 15.41 -3.53 14.45
C ALA A 206 16.51 -2.88 15.32
N ALA A 207 16.20 -1.76 15.97
CA ALA A 207 17.14 -1.05 16.86
C ALA A 207 17.51 -1.90 18.09
N GLN A 208 16.57 -2.58 18.72
CA GLN A 208 16.81 -3.51 19.85
C GLN A 208 17.74 -4.67 19.45
N HIS A 209 17.71 -5.09 18.18
CA HIS A 209 18.60 -6.11 17.60
C HIS A 209 19.86 -5.52 16.94
N GLY A 210 20.26 -4.29 17.34
CA GLY A 210 21.53 -3.70 16.96
C GLY A 210 21.53 -2.92 15.63
N ALA A 211 20.39 -2.67 15.03
CA ALA A 211 20.34 -1.76 13.88
C ALA A 211 20.49 -0.31 14.34
N SER A 212 21.22 0.48 13.54
CA SER A 212 21.26 1.93 13.69
C SER A 212 20.14 2.58 12.88
N VAL A 213 19.35 3.46 13.50
CA VAL A 213 18.31 4.23 12.82
C VAL A 213 18.75 5.69 12.76
N VAL A 214 18.91 6.22 11.54
CA VAL A 214 19.46 7.57 11.36
C VAL A 214 18.57 8.41 10.44
N ARG A 215 18.42 9.69 10.79
CA ARG A 215 17.71 10.67 9.96
C ARG A 215 18.68 11.35 9.01
N ARG A 216 18.65 10.94 7.74
CA ARG A 216 19.47 11.51 6.67
C ARG A 216 18.73 11.43 5.34
N ASN A 217 18.89 12.46 4.53
CA ASN A 217 18.33 12.49 3.18
C ASN A 217 19.37 11.94 2.19
N VAL A 218 19.21 10.66 1.81
CA VAL A 218 20.06 10.01 0.80
C VAL A 218 19.77 10.60 -0.57
N ARG A 219 20.81 11.06 -1.25
CA ARG A 219 20.73 11.70 -2.57
C ARG A 219 21.16 10.80 -3.71
N SER A 220 22.15 9.94 -3.47
CA SER A 220 22.64 9.02 -4.48
C SER A 220 23.35 7.82 -3.86
N LEU A 221 23.51 6.79 -4.68
CA LEU A 221 24.33 5.61 -4.41
C LEU A 221 25.44 5.54 -5.45
N VAL A 222 26.66 5.26 -5.00
CA VAL A 222 27.84 5.14 -5.86
C VAL A 222 28.51 3.79 -5.61
N THR A 223 28.74 3.02 -6.66
CA THR A 223 29.46 1.75 -6.58
C THR A 223 30.97 1.97 -6.44
N ARG A 224 31.61 1.23 -5.53
CA ARG A 224 33.06 1.25 -5.33
C ARG A 224 33.56 -0.20 -5.18
N GLY A 225 33.84 -0.86 -6.30
CA GLY A 225 34.13 -2.29 -6.30
C GLY A 225 32.93 -3.08 -5.73
N GLU A 226 33.17 -3.83 -4.67
CA GLU A 226 32.14 -4.62 -3.97
C GLU A 226 31.37 -3.82 -2.90
N SER A 227 31.68 -2.53 -2.72
CA SER A 227 31.04 -1.68 -1.72
C SER A 227 30.14 -0.63 -2.38
N ILE A 228 29.17 -0.14 -1.61
CA ILE A 228 28.26 0.94 -2.01
C ILE A 228 28.47 2.13 -1.09
N GLU A 229 28.72 3.29 -1.66
CA GLU A 229 28.71 4.57 -0.98
C GLU A 229 27.27 5.13 -0.97
N VAL A 230 26.73 5.31 0.21
CA VAL A 230 25.43 5.98 0.44
C VAL A 230 25.71 7.44 0.71
N VAL A 231 25.39 8.32 -0.24
CA VAL A 231 25.68 9.76 -0.18
C VAL A 231 24.49 10.53 0.35
N SER A 232 24.73 11.32 1.42
CA SER A 232 23.70 12.15 2.07
C SER A 232 24.28 13.53 2.39
N GLY A 233 24.02 14.50 1.52
CA GLY A 233 24.67 15.82 1.60
C GLY A 233 26.17 15.70 1.41
N THR A 234 26.96 16.14 2.41
CA THR A 234 28.42 16.01 2.44
C THR A 234 28.92 14.69 3.03
N ASP A 235 28.03 13.93 3.67
CA ASP A 235 28.34 12.68 4.35
C ASP A 235 28.25 11.49 3.41
N THR A 236 29.18 10.57 3.54
CA THR A 236 29.20 9.31 2.81
C THR A 236 29.36 8.14 3.77
N ILE A 237 28.53 7.14 3.64
CA ILE A 237 28.58 5.91 4.43
C ILE A 237 28.87 4.75 3.50
N VAL A 238 29.92 3.97 3.78
CA VAL A 238 30.31 2.80 3.00
C VAL A 238 29.62 1.56 3.59
N VAL A 239 28.91 0.84 2.73
CA VAL A 239 28.15 -0.37 3.10
C VAL A 239 28.42 -1.50 2.12
N SER A 240 28.19 -2.76 2.55
CA SER A 240 28.30 -3.92 1.68
C SER A 240 27.09 -4.09 0.75
N HIS A 241 25.90 -3.70 1.22
CA HIS A 241 24.66 -3.76 0.45
C HIS A 241 23.80 -2.53 0.73
N ALA A 242 23.04 -2.10 -0.27
CA ALA A 242 22.00 -1.09 -0.15
C ALA A 242 20.66 -1.65 -0.60
N VAL A 243 19.60 -1.44 0.19
CA VAL A 243 18.22 -1.83 -0.13
C VAL A 243 17.38 -0.58 -0.26
N ILE A 244 16.88 -0.29 -1.46
CA ILE A 244 16.08 0.91 -1.76
C ILE A 244 14.61 0.62 -1.47
N CYS A 245 14.08 1.23 -0.40
CA CYS A 245 12.68 1.12 0.06
C CYS A 245 11.99 2.49 0.12
N THR A 246 12.41 3.45 -0.71
CA THR A 246 11.99 4.86 -0.66
C THR A 246 10.64 5.14 -1.32
N GLY A 247 9.83 4.09 -1.56
CA GLY A 247 8.48 4.25 -2.09
C GLY A 247 8.44 5.01 -3.41
N ALA A 248 7.68 6.11 -3.48
CA ALA A 248 7.51 6.90 -4.69
C ALA A 248 8.79 7.65 -5.15
N TRP A 249 9.82 7.73 -4.33
CA TRP A 249 11.12 8.35 -4.64
C TRP A 249 12.17 7.34 -5.12
N SER A 250 11.84 6.05 -5.23
CA SER A 250 12.81 4.99 -5.54
C SER A 250 13.44 5.12 -6.93
N ALA A 251 12.70 5.63 -7.91
CA ALA A 251 13.17 5.79 -9.27
C ALA A 251 14.39 6.73 -9.37
N GLU A 252 14.46 7.75 -8.53
CA GLU A 252 15.57 8.71 -8.51
C GLU A 252 16.89 8.06 -8.10
N LEU A 253 16.86 7.21 -7.05
CA LEU A 253 18.03 6.49 -6.56
C LEU A 253 18.49 5.37 -7.49
N LEU A 254 17.61 4.86 -8.35
CA LEU A 254 17.90 3.80 -9.31
C LEU A 254 18.34 4.32 -10.68
N ARG A 255 18.14 5.61 -10.99
CA ARG A 255 18.54 6.22 -12.26
C ARG A 255 20.03 6.09 -12.57
N PRO A 256 20.97 6.25 -11.60
CA PRO A 256 22.40 6.08 -11.86
C PRO A 256 22.80 4.67 -12.32
N PHE A 257 21.94 3.68 -12.08
CA PHE A 257 22.14 2.29 -12.52
C PHE A 257 21.49 1.98 -13.89
N GLY A 258 21.13 3.02 -14.66
CA GLY A 258 20.55 2.88 -16.00
C GLY A 258 19.08 2.42 -16.03
N LEU A 259 18.39 2.40 -14.88
CA LEU A 259 17.00 1.94 -14.79
C LEU A 259 16.02 3.11 -15.00
N ALA A 260 15.27 3.07 -16.10
CA ALA A 260 14.16 3.98 -16.40
C ALA A 260 12.83 3.37 -15.93
N ILE A 261 12.47 3.65 -14.69
CA ILE A 261 11.34 2.99 -14.03
C ILE A 261 10.05 3.81 -14.24
N PRO A 262 8.97 3.22 -14.80
CA PRO A 262 7.70 3.89 -14.95
C PRO A 262 6.95 3.94 -13.62
N LEU A 263 7.46 4.70 -12.68
CA LEU A 263 6.90 4.87 -11.34
C LEU A 263 6.13 6.17 -11.25
N GLU A 264 4.85 6.09 -10.89
CA GLU A 264 4.01 7.26 -10.62
C GLU A 264 3.61 7.32 -9.14
N ALA A 265 3.32 8.53 -8.68
CA ALA A 265 2.80 8.78 -7.35
C ALA A 265 1.28 8.93 -7.39
N ALA A 266 0.54 7.88 -7.03
CA ALA A 266 -0.90 7.97 -6.84
C ALA A 266 -1.21 8.45 -5.41
N ARG A 267 -1.52 9.73 -5.26
CA ARG A 267 -1.75 10.32 -3.93
C ARG A 267 -3.12 9.90 -3.40
N GLY A 268 -3.13 9.33 -2.20
CA GLY A 268 -4.33 9.03 -1.44
C GLY A 268 -4.58 10.10 -0.39
N TYR A 269 -5.83 10.28 -0.03
CA TYR A 269 -6.26 11.22 1.00
C TYR A 269 -6.99 10.49 2.11
N HIS A 270 -6.86 11.00 3.35
CA HIS A 270 -7.72 10.58 4.44
C HIS A 270 -8.26 11.75 5.26
N VAL A 271 -9.32 11.46 5.98
CA VAL A 271 -9.81 12.25 7.12
C VAL A 271 -9.99 11.32 8.30
N GLU A 272 -9.94 11.86 9.50
CA GLU A 272 -10.11 11.09 10.74
C GLU A 272 -11.34 11.56 11.52
N MET A 273 -11.90 10.64 12.30
CA MET A 273 -13.00 10.86 13.22
C MET A 273 -12.54 10.40 14.60
N PRO A 274 -12.03 11.31 15.46
CA PRO A 274 -11.67 10.96 16.84
C PRO A 274 -12.88 10.48 17.63
N GLY A 275 -12.64 9.59 18.57
CA GLY A 275 -13.67 8.93 19.36
C GLY A 275 -14.09 7.58 18.76
N ALA A 276 -14.38 6.64 19.61
CA ALA A 276 -14.87 5.33 19.19
C ALA A 276 -16.32 5.47 18.71
N ILE A 277 -16.56 5.15 17.43
CA ILE A 277 -17.93 4.89 16.97
C ILE A 277 -18.12 3.38 17.11
N PRO A 278 -18.98 2.91 18.04
CA PRO A 278 -19.07 1.49 18.42
C PRO A 278 -19.60 0.55 17.34
N LEU A 279 -19.99 1.08 16.17
CA LEU A 279 -20.76 0.35 15.17
C LEU A 279 -19.93 -0.41 14.15
N ILE A 280 -18.61 -0.22 14.10
CA ILE A 280 -17.75 -0.99 13.20
C ILE A 280 -16.55 -1.55 13.95
N ASP A 281 -16.36 -2.85 13.83
CA ASP A 281 -15.24 -3.58 14.41
C ASP A 281 -14.24 -4.10 13.37
N ALA A 282 -14.56 -3.91 12.09
CA ALA A 282 -13.74 -4.23 10.94
C ALA A 282 -13.85 -3.13 9.85
N PRO A 283 -12.89 -3.02 8.94
CA PRO A 283 -12.97 -2.07 7.85
C PRO A 283 -14.20 -2.26 6.98
N ILE A 284 -14.78 -1.16 6.51
CA ILE A 284 -15.88 -1.12 5.55
C ILE A 284 -15.42 -0.39 4.29
N LEU A 285 -15.54 -1.04 3.13
CA LEU A 285 -15.47 -0.38 1.83
C LEU A 285 -16.87 -0.09 1.32
N TYR A 286 -17.22 1.18 1.20
CA TYR A 286 -18.40 1.64 0.49
C TYR A 286 -18.09 1.69 -0.99
N GLN A 287 -18.50 0.67 -1.73
CA GLN A 287 -18.10 0.44 -3.11
C GLN A 287 -18.57 1.56 -4.07
N ASP A 288 -19.81 2.03 -3.91
CA ASP A 288 -20.35 3.07 -4.77
C ASP A 288 -19.64 4.44 -4.58
N GLN A 289 -19.02 4.65 -3.43
CA GLN A 289 -18.29 5.85 -3.08
C GLN A 289 -16.77 5.69 -3.15
N ASN A 290 -16.27 4.47 -3.43
CA ASN A 290 -14.85 4.13 -3.39
C ASN A 290 -14.16 4.63 -2.10
N THR A 291 -14.82 4.44 -0.97
CA THR A 291 -14.41 5.01 0.32
C THR A 291 -14.25 3.91 1.36
N PHE A 292 -13.06 3.77 1.91
CA PHE A 292 -12.80 2.94 3.07
C PHE A 292 -13.07 3.69 4.37
N VAL A 293 -13.63 3.01 5.36
CA VAL A 293 -13.67 3.45 6.76
C VAL A 293 -13.12 2.33 7.62
N THR A 294 -12.04 2.61 8.35
CA THR A 294 -11.31 1.62 9.15
C THR A 294 -11.32 2.02 10.63
N PRO A 295 -11.71 1.11 11.54
CA PRO A 295 -11.55 1.33 12.97
C PRO A 295 -10.07 1.28 13.34
N MET A 296 -9.60 2.29 14.08
CA MET A 296 -8.25 2.39 14.61
C MET A 296 -8.29 2.73 16.09
N THR A 297 -7.18 2.65 16.79
CA THR A 297 -7.10 3.02 18.20
C THR A 297 -7.56 4.44 18.42
N GLY A 298 -8.68 4.61 19.12
CA GLY A 298 -9.25 5.91 19.49
C GLY A 298 -9.85 6.73 18.34
N ARG A 299 -9.98 6.18 17.13
CA ARG A 299 -10.54 6.89 15.98
C ARG A 299 -11.03 5.97 14.87
N LEU A 300 -11.84 6.53 13.97
CA LEU A 300 -12.03 5.97 12.63
C LEU A 300 -11.20 6.76 11.63
N ARG A 301 -10.61 6.07 10.66
CA ARG A 301 -9.94 6.70 9.51
C ARG A 301 -10.71 6.38 8.24
N SER A 302 -11.00 7.40 7.46
CA SER A 302 -11.58 7.22 6.14
C SER A 302 -10.60 7.61 5.05
N THR A 303 -10.43 6.74 4.06
CA THR A 303 -9.50 6.94 2.94
C THR A 303 -10.18 6.78 1.60
N SER A 304 -9.76 7.62 0.64
CA SER A 304 -10.19 7.54 -0.77
C SER A 304 -9.13 8.16 -1.68
N PHE A 305 -9.46 8.26 -2.95
CA PHE A 305 -8.77 8.93 -4.03
C PHE A 305 -7.47 8.27 -4.52
N MET A 306 -7.28 8.47 -5.82
CA MET A 306 -6.05 8.25 -6.58
C MET A 306 -5.78 9.53 -7.38
N ASP A 307 -4.95 10.41 -6.84
CA ASP A 307 -4.62 11.70 -7.45
C ASP A 307 -3.20 11.64 -8.03
N PHE A 308 -3.08 11.75 -9.35
CA PHE A 308 -1.82 11.75 -10.10
C PHE A 308 -1.24 13.16 -10.29
N GLY A 309 -1.39 14.01 -9.29
CA GLY A 309 -0.84 15.36 -9.29
C GLY A 309 0.70 15.44 -9.29
N GLY A 310 1.40 14.33 -9.00
CA GLY A 310 2.86 14.27 -8.84
C GLY A 310 3.31 14.46 -7.40
N LEU A 311 4.60 14.17 -7.14
CA LEU A 311 5.16 14.18 -5.78
C LEU A 311 5.16 15.58 -5.15
N ASP A 312 5.55 16.60 -5.92
CA ASP A 312 5.81 17.95 -5.44
C ASP A 312 4.58 18.88 -5.50
N SER A 313 3.45 18.37 -5.99
CA SER A 313 2.24 19.19 -6.06
C SER A 313 1.60 19.36 -4.68
N PRO A 314 1.09 20.55 -4.36
CA PRO A 314 0.34 20.74 -3.11
C PRO A 314 -0.88 19.82 -3.05
N ALA A 315 -1.33 19.51 -1.84
CA ALA A 315 -2.58 18.77 -1.62
C ALA A 315 -3.76 19.55 -2.22
N ASP A 316 -4.66 18.86 -2.92
CA ASP A 316 -5.88 19.48 -3.43
C ASP A 316 -6.95 19.48 -2.33
N PRO A 317 -7.37 20.66 -1.84
CA PRO A 317 -8.34 20.75 -0.74
C PRO A 317 -9.75 20.25 -1.12
N ARG A 318 -10.04 20.08 -2.41
CA ARG A 318 -11.32 19.55 -2.89
C ARG A 318 -11.50 18.08 -2.50
N HIS A 319 -10.42 17.27 -2.46
CA HIS A 319 -10.50 15.85 -2.15
C HIS A 319 -10.92 15.59 -0.68
N PRO A 320 -10.29 16.15 0.35
CA PRO A 320 -10.78 15.96 1.70
C PRO A 320 -12.17 16.58 1.92
N ALA A 321 -12.51 17.66 1.22
CA ALA A 321 -13.86 18.23 1.27
C ALA A 321 -14.91 17.29 0.64
N GLN A 322 -14.60 16.65 -0.48
CA GLN A 322 -15.47 15.63 -1.10
C GLN A 322 -15.62 14.42 -0.19
N LEU A 323 -14.50 13.91 0.39
CA LEU A 323 -14.53 12.78 1.31
C LEU A 323 -15.42 13.09 2.53
N ARG A 324 -15.34 14.30 3.09
CA ARG A 324 -16.21 14.74 4.19
C ARG A 324 -17.69 14.73 3.78
N ARG A 325 -18.04 15.25 2.60
CA ARG A 325 -19.42 15.21 2.10
C ARG A 325 -19.92 13.77 1.94
N THR A 326 -19.09 12.89 1.38
CA THR A 326 -19.39 11.45 1.24
C THR A 326 -19.68 10.81 2.60
N LEU A 327 -18.84 11.05 3.59
CA LEU A 327 -19.04 10.47 4.93
C LEU A 327 -20.30 10.98 5.63
N ILE A 328 -20.62 12.27 5.48
CA ILE A 328 -21.86 12.83 5.99
C ILE A 328 -23.07 12.17 5.31
N ALA A 329 -23.01 11.96 3.99
CA ALA A 329 -24.07 11.27 3.26
C ALA A 329 -24.20 9.78 3.65
N LEU A 330 -23.12 9.16 4.13
CA LEU A 330 -23.11 7.81 4.69
C LEU A 330 -23.58 7.77 6.16
N GLY A 331 -23.90 8.92 6.76
CA GLY A 331 -24.41 9.03 8.13
C GLY A 331 -23.35 9.19 9.22
N TYR A 332 -22.09 9.44 8.85
CA TYR A 332 -21.06 9.78 9.84
C TYR A 332 -21.22 11.24 10.30
N PRO A 333 -21.01 11.53 11.61
CA PRO A 333 -21.25 12.88 12.15
C PRO A 333 -20.23 13.88 11.60
N ALA A 334 -20.74 15.02 11.08
CA ALA A 334 -19.93 16.03 10.41
C ALA A 334 -18.89 16.69 11.32
N ASP A 335 -19.25 16.94 12.56
CA ASP A 335 -18.44 17.54 13.61
C ASP A 335 -17.29 16.64 14.11
N ALA A 336 -17.44 15.33 13.95
CA ALA A 336 -16.38 14.37 14.27
C ALA A 336 -15.27 14.33 13.21
N LEU A 337 -15.48 14.87 12.00
CA LEU A 337 -14.53 14.82 10.90
C LEU A 337 -13.41 15.85 11.08
N GLN A 338 -12.20 15.40 11.40
CA GLN A 338 -11.05 16.26 11.67
C GLN A 338 -9.86 15.90 10.76
N GLY A 339 -8.90 16.83 10.70
CA GLY A 339 -7.67 16.64 9.97
C GLY A 339 -7.86 16.36 8.48
N SER A 340 -6.79 16.32 7.79
CA SER A 340 -6.67 15.74 6.45
C SER A 340 -5.20 15.43 6.19
N TRP A 341 -4.96 14.38 5.43
CA TRP A 341 -3.61 14.00 5.03
C TRP A 341 -3.60 13.53 3.59
N VAL A 342 -2.46 13.71 2.93
CA VAL A 342 -2.18 13.22 1.60
C VAL A 342 -0.84 12.48 1.59
N GLY A 343 -0.79 11.34 0.90
CA GLY A 343 0.46 10.59 0.75
C GLY A 343 0.59 9.86 -0.59
N PRO A 344 1.82 9.86 -1.15
CA PRO A 344 2.09 9.30 -2.47
C PRO A 344 2.27 7.78 -2.39
N ARG A 345 1.34 7.02 -2.97
CA ARG A 345 1.49 5.58 -3.18
C ARG A 345 2.39 5.35 -4.39
N PRO A 346 3.45 4.52 -4.29
CA PRO A 346 4.30 4.18 -5.42
C PRO A 346 3.58 3.22 -6.36
N VAL A 347 3.18 3.66 -7.55
CA VAL A 347 2.38 2.84 -8.49
C VAL A 347 3.16 2.52 -9.74
N LEU A 348 3.34 1.23 -9.99
CA LEU A 348 3.86 0.71 -11.26
C LEU A 348 2.68 0.36 -12.19
N PRO A 349 2.84 0.47 -13.51
CA PRO A 349 1.71 0.37 -14.43
C PRO A 349 1.09 -1.03 -14.52
N ASP A 350 1.84 -2.08 -14.21
CA ASP A 350 1.38 -3.47 -14.18
C ASP A 350 0.80 -3.91 -12.84
N TYR A 351 0.87 -3.04 -11.83
CA TYR A 351 0.40 -3.31 -10.48
C TYR A 351 1.08 -4.51 -9.78
N LEU A 352 2.25 -4.92 -10.24
CA LEU A 352 3.14 -5.82 -9.50
C LEU A 352 4.15 -4.98 -8.69
N PRO A 353 4.57 -5.41 -7.50
CA PRO A 353 5.66 -4.74 -6.77
C PRO A 353 6.99 -4.87 -7.53
N ALA A 354 7.95 -4.02 -7.22
CA ALA A 354 9.33 -4.16 -7.65
C ALA A 354 10.15 -4.69 -6.47
N ILE A 355 10.64 -5.93 -6.58
CA ILE A 355 11.48 -6.58 -5.57
C ILE A 355 12.57 -7.35 -6.33
N GLY A 356 13.84 -7.03 -6.07
CA GLY A 356 14.95 -7.67 -6.78
C GLY A 356 16.29 -7.01 -6.53
N ARG A 357 17.23 -7.23 -7.47
CA ARG A 357 18.57 -6.67 -7.49
C ARG A 357 18.83 -5.90 -8.78
N VAL A 358 19.69 -4.93 -8.72
CA VAL A 358 20.24 -4.31 -9.92
C VAL A 358 21.17 -5.34 -10.61
N ALA A 359 20.96 -5.59 -11.91
CA ALA A 359 21.62 -6.67 -12.63
C ALA A 359 23.16 -6.59 -12.56
N ASP A 360 23.71 -5.42 -12.89
CA ASP A 360 25.18 -5.22 -12.94
C ASP A 360 25.78 -4.79 -11.59
N THR A 361 24.94 -4.68 -10.54
CA THR A 361 25.35 -4.28 -9.20
C THR A 361 24.52 -5.06 -8.17
N PRO A 362 24.81 -6.35 -7.98
CA PRO A 362 23.96 -7.26 -7.18
C PRO A 362 23.90 -6.88 -5.70
N ASN A 363 24.78 -6.00 -5.23
CA ASN A 363 24.78 -5.44 -3.88
C ASN A 363 23.77 -4.28 -3.70
N VAL A 364 23.15 -3.79 -4.78
CA VAL A 364 22.03 -2.86 -4.74
C VAL A 364 20.75 -3.63 -4.97
N LEU A 365 19.91 -3.67 -3.94
CA LEU A 365 18.57 -4.29 -3.95
C LEU A 365 17.50 -3.20 -3.94
N TYR A 366 16.31 -3.60 -4.32
CA TYR A 366 15.13 -2.71 -4.27
C TYR A 366 13.89 -3.46 -3.82
N ALA A 367 13.02 -2.74 -3.08
CA ALA A 367 11.71 -3.20 -2.64
C ALA A 367 10.74 -2.00 -2.53
N PHE A 368 9.97 -1.74 -3.58
CA PHE A 368 9.02 -0.63 -3.66
C PHE A 368 7.89 -0.92 -4.67
N GLY A 369 7.05 0.06 -4.96
CA GLY A 369 6.00 -0.11 -5.97
C GLY A 369 4.85 -1.01 -5.53
N HIS A 370 4.58 -1.09 -4.23
CA HIS A 370 3.52 -1.93 -3.65
C HIS A 370 2.12 -1.31 -3.75
N GLN A 371 1.93 -0.27 -4.53
CA GLN A 371 0.67 0.44 -4.77
C GLN A 371 -0.06 0.77 -3.45
N HIS A 372 -1.29 0.27 -3.29
CA HIS A 372 -2.09 0.44 -2.07
C HIS A 372 -2.00 -0.76 -1.10
N ILE A 373 -1.27 -1.83 -1.45
CA ILE A 373 -1.13 -3.05 -0.64
C ILE A 373 0.25 -3.20 0.03
N GLY A 374 1.00 -2.09 0.18
CA GLY A 374 2.34 -2.14 0.79
C GLY A 374 2.33 -2.62 2.24
N LEU A 375 1.33 -2.23 3.02
CA LEU A 375 1.17 -2.72 4.40
C LEU A 375 0.87 -4.23 4.40
N THR A 376 -0.05 -4.68 3.55
CA THR A 376 -0.38 -6.10 3.35
C THR A 376 0.87 -6.93 3.04
N LEU A 377 1.68 -6.47 2.09
CA LEU A 377 2.84 -7.22 1.60
C LEU A 377 4.13 -7.00 2.41
N SER A 378 4.10 -6.21 3.49
CA SER A 378 5.31 -5.81 4.21
C SER A 378 6.12 -6.99 4.74
N ALA A 379 5.49 -7.96 5.39
CA ALA A 379 6.16 -9.14 5.94
C ALA A 379 6.70 -10.08 4.84
N MET A 380 5.91 -10.30 3.77
CA MET A 380 6.34 -11.10 2.62
C MET A 380 7.54 -10.47 1.92
N THR A 381 7.51 -9.15 1.72
CA THR A 381 8.62 -8.39 1.13
C THR A 381 9.87 -8.44 2.01
N ALA A 382 9.71 -8.27 3.31
CA ALA A 382 10.83 -8.31 4.26
C ALA A 382 11.54 -9.68 4.21
N ARG A 383 10.78 -10.76 4.26
CA ARG A 383 11.31 -12.14 4.13
C ARG A 383 12.02 -12.33 2.79
N THR A 384 11.41 -11.90 1.70
CA THR A 384 11.99 -12.02 0.35
C THR A 384 13.31 -11.25 0.23
N VAL A 385 13.38 -10.02 0.76
CA VAL A 385 14.63 -9.23 0.74
C VAL A 385 15.70 -9.87 1.62
N ALA A 386 15.34 -10.42 2.78
CA ALA A 386 16.28 -11.16 3.63
C ALA A 386 16.83 -12.39 2.91
N ASP A 387 16.00 -13.15 2.19
CA ASP A 387 16.44 -14.27 1.35
C ASP A 387 17.39 -13.81 0.25
N LEU A 388 17.05 -12.73 -0.45
CA LEU A 388 17.94 -12.15 -1.45
C LEU A 388 19.29 -11.75 -0.83
N VAL A 389 19.32 -11.02 0.27
CA VAL A 389 20.57 -10.61 0.95
C VAL A 389 21.41 -11.80 1.38
N ALA A 390 20.77 -12.88 1.82
CA ALA A 390 21.44 -14.13 2.24
C ALA A 390 21.81 -15.05 1.07
N ALA A 391 21.55 -14.64 -0.19
CA ALA A 391 21.69 -15.46 -1.39
C ALA A 391 20.88 -16.78 -1.32
N ARG A 392 19.79 -16.82 -0.54
CA ARG A 392 18.81 -17.90 -0.57
C ARG A 392 17.89 -17.72 -1.79
N ALA A 393 17.39 -18.83 -2.33
CA ALA A 393 16.44 -18.79 -3.44
C ALA A 393 15.10 -18.19 -2.97
N PRO A 394 14.65 -17.05 -3.51
CA PRO A 394 13.34 -16.51 -3.19
C PRO A 394 12.23 -17.36 -3.85
N ALA A 395 10.98 -17.15 -3.42
CA ALA A 395 9.84 -17.82 -4.05
C ALA A 395 9.81 -17.54 -5.57
N PRO A 396 9.43 -18.52 -6.42
CA PRO A 396 9.46 -18.38 -7.88
C PRO A 396 8.68 -17.17 -8.42
N SER A 397 7.59 -16.77 -7.75
CA SER A 397 6.79 -15.59 -8.11
C SER A 397 7.59 -14.28 -8.08
N VAL A 398 8.67 -14.23 -7.31
CA VAL A 398 9.51 -13.02 -7.15
C VAL A 398 10.24 -12.66 -8.43
N ALA A 399 10.54 -13.63 -9.29
CA ALA A 399 11.19 -13.35 -10.59
C ALA A 399 10.37 -12.38 -11.46
N ALA A 400 9.05 -12.41 -11.36
CA ALA A 400 8.16 -11.50 -12.08
C ALA A 400 8.19 -10.06 -11.51
N PHE A 401 8.75 -9.86 -10.31
CA PHE A 401 8.86 -8.55 -9.67
C PHE A 401 10.15 -7.81 -10.02
N ASP A 402 11.02 -8.43 -10.81
CA ASP A 402 12.25 -7.81 -11.30
C ASP A 402 11.94 -6.62 -12.22
N LEU A 403 12.72 -5.53 -12.08
CA LEU A 403 12.54 -4.31 -12.88
C LEU A 403 12.86 -4.49 -14.36
N ARG A 404 13.59 -5.54 -14.75
CA ARG A 404 13.86 -5.88 -16.17
C ARG A 404 12.58 -6.10 -16.99
N ARG A 405 11.43 -6.32 -16.33
CA ARG A 405 10.13 -6.40 -17.03
C ARG A 405 9.69 -5.08 -17.69
N PHE A 406 10.39 -3.99 -17.39
CA PHE A 406 10.15 -2.66 -18.00
C PHE A 406 11.23 -2.24 -19.01
N SER A 407 12.26 -3.06 -19.20
CA SER A 407 13.36 -2.83 -20.14
C SER A 407 12.95 -3.14 -21.58
#